data_5026b8e661ea14703e80c35d0d4e0831
#
_entry.id   5026b8e661ea14703e80c35d0d4e0831
#
_cell.length_a   1.000
_cell.length_b   1.000
_cell.length_c   1.000
_cell.angle_alpha   90.00
_cell.angle_beta   90.00
_cell.angle_gamma   90.00
#
_symmetry.space_group_name_H-M   'P 1'
#
loop_
_entity.id
_entity.type
_entity.pdbx_description
1 polymer ?
#
loop_
_entity_poly.entity_id
_entity_poly.type
_entity_poly.pdbx_seq_one_letter_code
_entity_poly.pdbx_strand_id
1 'polypeptide(L)'
;MTDWYMLTLIGEDRAGIVAAVTRALYARAMNLGETSMMRLGGNFTIMMMVSGAPSAAAVADAVRPVAEPLGLRAHVDAIGGGLHRHVVPNVRVRVSGADRAGIVAQVTGALAQAGFNILDLASDVAGTERQPVYIMHIEGYSDVPLEQLQAAVAPLAGEGVDVQVSAIDTLYG
;
A
#
# COMPACT_ATOMS: atom_id res chain seq x y z
N MET A 1 21.75 -3.95 18.37
CA MET A 1 20.43 -3.76 17.75
C MET A 1 20.48 -4.48 16.41
N THR A 2 19.45 -5.22 16.06
CA THR A 2 19.39 -5.86 14.73
C THR A 2 19.00 -4.79 13.73
N ASP A 3 19.85 -4.57 12.73
CA ASP A 3 19.55 -3.61 11.67
C ASP A 3 18.53 -4.22 10.72
N TRP A 4 17.54 -3.41 10.35
CA TRP A 4 16.49 -3.78 9.42
C TRP A 4 16.59 -2.98 8.12
N TYR A 5 16.26 -3.62 7.04
CA TYR A 5 16.26 -3.06 5.71
C TYR A 5 14.92 -3.29 5.04
N MET A 6 14.42 -2.31 4.31
CA MET A 6 13.26 -2.45 3.45
C MET A 6 13.72 -2.78 2.03
N LEU A 7 13.48 -3.99 1.59
CA LEU A 7 13.68 -4.40 0.21
C LEU A 7 12.39 -4.19 -0.56
N THR A 8 12.46 -3.39 -1.62
CA THR A 8 11.37 -3.19 -2.57
C THR A 8 11.75 -3.76 -3.93
N LEU A 9 10.90 -4.60 -4.49
CA LEU A 9 11.06 -5.15 -5.83
C LEU A 9 9.84 -4.78 -6.68
N ILE A 10 10.08 -4.37 -7.92
CA ILE A 10 9.02 -4.07 -8.88
C ILE A 10 9.40 -4.56 -10.29
N GLY A 11 8.44 -5.11 -11.01
CA GLY A 11 8.58 -5.53 -12.39
C GLY A 11 7.36 -6.25 -12.92
N GLU A 12 7.49 -6.91 -14.07
CA GLU A 12 6.43 -7.73 -14.65
C GLU A 12 6.10 -8.92 -13.75
N ASP A 13 4.80 -9.19 -13.56
CA ASP A 13 4.36 -10.30 -12.72
C ASP A 13 4.64 -11.65 -13.39
N ARG A 14 5.31 -12.53 -12.65
CA ARG A 14 5.64 -13.89 -13.07
C ARG A 14 5.57 -14.85 -11.89
N ALA A 15 5.13 -16.08 -12.18
CA ALA A 15 5.12 -17.13 -11.18
C ALA A 15 6.55 -17.41 -10.66
N GLY A 16 6.69 -17.59 -9.35
CA GLY A 16 7.94 -17.98 -8.71
C GLY A 16 8.84 -16.83 -8.25
N ILE A 17 8.52 -15.55 -8.52
CA ILE A 17 9.31 -14.40 -8.08
C ILE A 17 9.56 -14.45 -6.57
N VAL A 18 8.49 -14.55 -5.77
CA VAL A 18 8.58 -14.55 -4.30
C VAL A 18 9.49 -15.70 -3.82
N ALA A 19 9.30 -16.91 -4.35
CA ALA A 19 10.09 -18.08 -3.99
C ALA A 19 11.57 -17.91 -4.34
N ALA A 20 11.88 -17.33 -5.49
CA ALA A 20 13.26 -17.11 -5.94
C ALA A 20 13.97 -16.06 -5.06
N VAL A 21 13.30 -14.94 -4.78
CA VAL A 21 13.83 -13.86 -3.95
C VAL A 21 14.04 -14.32 -2.51
N THR A 22 13.04 -14.94 -1.89
CA THR A 22 13.15 -15.40 -0.50
C THR A 22 14.23 -16.47 -0.33
N ARG A 23 14.40 -17.35 -1.31
CA ARG A 23 15.49 -18.33 -1.32
C ARG A 23 16.87 -17.67 -1.41
N ALA A 24 17.01 -16.60 -2.21
CA ALA A 24 18.28 -15.87 -2.34
C ALA A 24 18.66 -15.18 -1.01
N LEU A 25 17.68 -14.61 -0.30
CA LEU A 25 17.89 -14.03 1.03
C LEU A 25 18.23 -15.11 2.07
N TYR A 26 17.49 -16.21 2.07
CA TYR A 26 17.71 -17.35 2.96
C TYR A 26 19.13 -17.93 2.79
N ALA A 27 19.61 -18.07 1.54
CA ALA A 27 20.96 -18.57 1.25
C ALA A 27 22.09 -17.70 1.83
N ARG A 28 21.80 -16.46 2.19
CA ARG A 28 22.69 -15.51 2.86
C ARG A 28 22.42 -15.38 4.36
N ALA A 29 21.64 -16.31 4.95
CA ALA A 29 21.23 -16.31 6.34
C ALA A 29 20.48 -15.02 6.78
N MET A 30 19.79 -14.39 5.85
CA MET A 30 18.94 -13.21 6.13
C MET A 30 17.54 -13.66 6.55
N ASN A 31 16.97 -12.97 7.53
CA ASN A 31 15.62 -13.23 8.02
C ASN A 31 14.63 -12.23 7.42
N LEU A 32 13.40 -12.70 7.21
CA LEU A 32 12.29 -11.88 6.74
C LEU A 32 11.42 -11.46 7.93
N GLY A 33 11.04 -10.20 7.96
CA GLY A 33 9.99 -9.66 8.80
C GLY A 33 8.68 -9.54 8.03
N GLU A 34 7.99 -8.40 8.22
CA GLU A 34 6.76 -8.11 7.51
C GLU A 34 6.99 -8.03 6.01
N THR A 35 6.00 -8.51 5.27
CA THR A 35 6.05 -8.53 3.81
C THR A 35 4.68 -8.20 3.27
N SER A 36 4.62 -7.29 2.32
CA SER A 36 3.42 -6.95 1.56
C SER A 36 3.69 -7.00 0.07
N MET A 37 2.74 -7.49 -0.70
CA MET A 37 2.84 -7.51 -2.16
C MET A 37 1.52 -7.08 -2.79
N MET A 38 1.64 -6.48 -3.96
CA MET A 38 0.49 -6.14 -4.79
C MET A 38 0.76 -6.42 -6.26
N ARG A 39 -0.33 -6.57 -7.01
CA ARG A 39 -0.33 -6.67 -8.46
C ARG A 39 -1.20 -5.56 -9.02
N LEU A 40 -0.67 -4.79 -9.95
CA LEU A 40 -1.38 -3.69 -10.58
C LEU A 40 -0.99 -3.58 -12.05
N GLY A 41 -1.97 -3.61 -12.95
CA GLY A 41 -1.73 -3.45 -14.38
C GLY A 41 -0.74 -4.45 -14.98
N GLY A 42 -0.75 -5.72 -14.51
CA GLY A 42 0.20 -6.75 -14.95
C GLY A 42 1.60 -6.64 -14.36
N ASN A 43 1.82 -5.66 -13.50
CA ASN A 43 3.06 -5.50 -12.74
C ASN A 43 2.92 -6.11 -11.34
N PHE A 44 4.05 -6.49 -10.81
CA PHE A 44 4.24 -7.00 -9.46
C PHE A 44 5.06 -6.01 -8.66
N THR A 45 4.68 -5.78 -7.42
CA THR A 45 5.49 -5.05 -6.42
C THR A 45 5.47 -5.80 -5.11
N ILE A 46 6.62 -5.91 -4.47
CA ILE A 46 6.72 -6.46 -3.12
C ILE A 46 7.64 -5.60 -2.28
N MET A 47 7.25 -5.40 -1.03
CA MET A 47 8.07 -4.80 0.02
C MET A 47 8.30 -5.86 1.10
N MET A 48 9.55 -6.05 1.48
CA MET A 48 9.97 -7.03 2.50
C MET A 48 10.88 -6.36 3.51
N MET A 49 10.61 -6.55 4.77
CA MET A 49 11.57 -6.24 5.83
C MET A 49 12.60 -7.37 5.94
N VAL A 50 13.86 -7.01 5.88
CA VAL A 50 14.98 -7.96 5.89
C VAL A 50 15.93 -7.61 7.04
N SER A 51 16.38 -8.62 7.80
CA SER A 51 17.40 -8.46 8.84
C SER A 51 18.50 -9.52 8.71
N GLY A 52 19.58 -9.34 9.47
CA GLY A 52 20.72 -10.26 9.42
C GLY A 52 21.75 -9.93 8.32
N ALA A 53 21.52 -8.85 7.57
CA ALA A 53 22.51 -8.35 6.62
C ALA A 53 23.44 -7.30 7.26
N PRO A 54 24.71 -7.22 6.85
CA PRO A 54 25.62 -6.21 7.37
C PRO A 54 25.39 -4.80 6.79
N SER A 55 24.66 -4.69 5.68
CA SER A 55 24.33 -3.41 5.03
C SER A 55 23.21 -3.55 4.01
N ALA A 56 22.61 -2.43 3.61
CA ALA A 56 21.66 -2.38 2.50
C ALA A 56 22.26 -2.92 1.18
N ALA A 57 23.52 -2.64 0.92
CA ALA A 57 24.23 -3.17 -0.23
C ALA A 57 24.30 -4.71 -0.22
N ALA A 58 24.51 -5.32 0.93
CA ALA A 58 24.53 -6.78 1.06
C ALA A 58 23.16 -7.41 0.75
N VAL A 59 22.05 -6.76 1.11
CA VAL A 59 20.70 -7.20 0.73
C VAL A 59 20.52 -7.09 -0.79
N ALA A 60 20.90 -5.95 -1.38
CA ALA A 60 20.81 -5.73 -2.82
C ALA A 60 21.65 -6.77 -3.61
N ASP A 61 22.88 -7.05 -3.15
CA ASP A 61 23.77 -8.04 -3.76
C ASP A 61 23.24 -9.48 -3.64
N ALA A 62 22.49 -9.78 -2.58
CA ALA A 62 21.86 -11.08 -2.39
C ALA A 62 20.76 -11.34 -3.42
N VAL A 63 19.96 -10.33 -3.75
CA VAL A 63 18.79 -10.48 -4.63
C VAL A 63 19.12 -10.21 -6.10
N ARG A 64 20.20 -9.48 -6.41
CA ARG A 64 20.58 -9.11 -7.78
C ARG A 64 20.61 -10.28 -8.76
N PRO A 65 21.25 -11.44 -8.44
CA PRO A 65 21.33 -12.58 -9.37
C PRO A 65 19.97 -13.15 -9.75
N VAL A 66 18.95 -12.87 -8.94
CA VAL A 66 17.56 -13.32 -9.19
C VAL A 66 16.73 -12.20 -9.82
N ALA A 67 16.91 -10.97 -9.37
CA ALA A 67 16.14 -9.83 -9.83
C ALA A 67 16.45 -9.45 -11.29
N GLU A 68 17.72 -9.39 -11.67
CA GLU A 68 18.15 -8.99 -13.02
C GLU A 68 17.59 -9.91 -14.12
N PRO A 69 17.71 -11.26 -14.04
CA PRO A 69 17.19 -12.14 -15.08
C PRO A 69 15.65 -12.10 -15.17
N LEU A 70 14.97 -11.73 -14.08
CA LEU A 70 13.52 -11.58 -14.04
C LEU A 70 13.04 -10.18 -14.46
N GLY A 71 13.98 -9.27 -14.80
CA GLY A 71 13.66 -7.89 -15.14
C GLY A 71 13.10 -7.06 -13.98
N LEU A 72 13.37 -7.49 -12.73
CA LEU A 72 12.93 -6.79 -11.53
C LEU A 72 13.91 -5.68 -11.17
N ARG A 73 13.38 -4.53 -10.83
CA ARG A 73 14.13 -3.45 -10.19
C ARG A 73 14.08 -3.63 -8.69
N ALA A 74 15.25 -3.62 -8.05
CA ALA A 74 15.39 -3.73 -6.61
C ALA A 74 15.84 -2.39 -6.01
N HIS A 75 15.25 -2.02 -4.90
CA HIS A 75 15.66 -0.90 -4.07
C HIS A 75 15.74 -1.34 -2.62
N VAL A 76 16.75 -0.87 -1.89
CA VAL A 76 16.97 -1.26 -0.49
C VAL A 76 17.29 -0.02 0.33
N ASP A 77 16.48 0.21 1.36
CA ASP A 77 16.67 1.27 2.35
C ASP A 77 16.96 0.69 3.72
N ALA A 78 17.85 1.34 4.47
CA ALA A 78 17.95 1.08 5.91
C ALA A 78 16.73 1.67 6.61
N ILE A 79 16.07 0.87 7.44
CA ILE A 79 14.90 1.30 8.21
C ILE A 79 15.17 1.21 9.70
N GLY A 80 14.70 2.20 10.45
CA GLY A 80 14.87 2.30 11.90
C GLY A 80 13.55 2.53 12.62
N GLY A 81 13.45 1.98 13.84
CA GLY A 81 12.37 2.27 14.79
C GLY A 81 11.01 1.65 14.46
N GLY A 82 10.17 1.49 15.46
CA GLY A 82 8.73 1.25 15.31
C GLY A 82 8.24 0.01 14.56
N LEU A 83 9.10 -0.94 14.30
CA LEU A 83 8.94 -2.08 13.39
C LEU A 83 7.74 -3.02 13.69
N HIS A 84 6.93 -2.80 14.63
CA HIS A 84 5.79 -3.66 14.96
C HIS A 84 4.61 -2.84 15.49
N ARG A 85 4.56 -1.55 15.14
CA ARG A 85 3.41 -0.72 15.46
C ARG A 85 2.41 -0.80 14.33
N HIS A 86 1.53 -1.78 14.40
CA HIS A 86 0.37 -1.87 13.51
C HIS A 86 -0.68 -0.88 14.00
N VAL A 87 -0.91 0.16 13.21
CA VAL A 87 -2.10 0.98 13.36
C VAL A 87 -3.24 0.24 12.67
N VAL A 88 -4.25 -0.14 13.44
CA VAL A 88 -5.45 -0.79 12.90
C VAL A 88 -6.37 0.28 12.33
N PRO A 89 -6.83 0.16 11.08
CA PRO A 89 -7.78 1.12 10.53
C PRO A 89 -9.11 1.05 11.29
N ASN A 90 -9.67 2.22 11.60
CA ASN A 90 -10.97 2.35 12.27
C ASN A 90 -12.03 3.02 11.39
N VAL A 91 -11.63 3.56 10.24
CA VAL A 91 -12.54 4.26 9.31
C VAL A 91 -12.29 3.77 7.89
N ARG A 92 -13.39 3.55 7.17
CA ARG A 92 -13.42 3.25 5.74
C ARG A 92 -14.08 4.39 4.97
N VAL A 93 -13.44 4.80 3.87
CA VAL A 93 -14.01 5.74 2.92
C VAL A 93 -14.15 5.04 1.57
N ARG A 94 -15.34 5.12 1.00
CA ARG A 94 -15.63 4.65 -0.35
C ARG A 94 -15.99 5.83 -1.23
N VAL A 95 -15.35 5.92 -2.37
CA VAL A 95 -15.68 6.91 -3.40
C VAL A 95 -16.10 6.16 -4.65
N SER A 96 -17.22 6.56 -5.25
CA SER A 96 -17.67 6.00 -6.52
C SER A 96 -18.32 7.08 -7.38
N GLY A 97 -18.12 6.99 -8.69
CA GLY A 97 -18.73 7.94 -9.60
C GLY A 97 -18.00 8.03 -10.93
N ALA A 98 -18.30 9.09 -11.67
CA ALA A 98 -17.63 9.36 -12.94
C ALA A 98 -16.12 9.54 -12.73
N ASP A 99 -15.33 8.93 -13.61
CA ASP A 99 -13.89 9.13 -13.60
C ASP A 99 -13.58 10.61 -13.89
N ARG A 100 -13.06 11.28 -12.88
CA ARG A 100 -12.80 12.73 -12.91
C ARG A 100 -11.39 13.02 -12.43
N ALA A 101 -10.65 13.74 -13.26
CA ALA A 101 -9.30 14.18 -12.89
C ALA A 101 -9.32 14.95 -11.56
N GLY A 102 -8.42 14.56 -10.65
CA GLY A 102 -8.24 15.22 -9.36
C GLY A 102 -9.14 14.72 -8.21
N ILE A 103 -10.08 13.79 -8.46
CA ILE A 103 -10.96 13.29 -7.37
C ILE A 103 -10.16 12.66 -6.23
N VAL A 104 -9.11 11.91 -6.54
CA VAL A 104 -8.22 11.32 -5.52
C VAL A 104 -7.58 12.42 -4.67
N ALA A 105 -6.99 13.44 -5.31
CA ALA A 105 -6.33 14.54 -4.61
C ALA A 105 -7.30 15.34 -3.73
N GLN A 106 -8.51 15.59 -4.20
CA GLN A 106 -9.54 16.31 -3.45
C GLN A 106 -9.99 15.54 -2.22
N VAL A 107 -10.32 14.26 -2.39
CA VAL A 107 -10.78 13.40 -1.28
C VAL A 107 -9.66 13.19 -0.25
N THR A 108 -8.48 12.78 -0.68
CA THR A 108 -7.35 12.54 0.23
C THR A 108 -6.90 13.82 0.93
N GLY A 109 -6.93 14.96 0.23
CA GLY A 109 -6.61 16.26 0.80
C GLY A 109 -7.59 16.70 1.88
N ALA A 110 -8.90 16.56 1.64
CA ALA A 110 -9.93 16.87 2.61
C ALA A 110 -9.83 15.97 3.86
N LEU A 111 -9.62 14.67 3.66
CA LEU A 111 -9.44 13.72 4.75
C LEU A 111 -8.20 14.01 5.59
N ALA A 112 -7.06 14.32 4.94
CA ALA A 112 -5.82 14.65 5.64
C ALA A 112 -5.96 15.93 6.49
N GLN A 113 -6.61 16.97 5.96
CA GLN A 113 -6.90 18.20 6.71
C GLN A 113 -7.83 17.95 7.91
N ALA A 114 -8.72 16.97 7.81
CA ALA A 114 -9.60 16.58 8.90
C ALA A 114 -8.94 15.63 9.93
N GLY A 115 -7.65 15.27 9.77
CA GLY A 115 -6.93 14.42 10.71
C GLY A 115 -7.04 12.92 10.44
N PHE A 116 -7.36 12.53 9.21
CA PHE A 116 -7.40 11.12 8.80
C PHE A 116 -6.06 10.67 8.23
N ASN A 117 -5.52 9.59 8.76
CA ASN A 117 -4.30 8.93 8.28
C ASN A 117 -4.66 7.73 7.40
N ILE A 118 -4.30 7.79 6.12
CA ILE A 118 -4.53 6.70 5.16
C ILE A 118 -3.54 5.57 5.43
N LEU A 119 -4.03 4.36 5.59
CA LEU A 119 -3.24 3.14 5.79
C LEU A 119 -3.27 2.24 4.57
N ASP A 120 -4.39 2.21 3.84
CA ASP A 120 -4.55 1.49 2.58
C ASP A 120 -5.42 2.29 1.62
N LEU A 121 -5.08 2.24 0.34
CA LEU A 121 -5.84 2.85 -0.74
C LEU A 121 -5.80 1.95 -1.96
N ALA A 122 -6.95 1.53 -2.42
CA ALA A 122 -7.13 0.79 -3.66
C ALA A 122 -8.16 1.50 -4.54
N SER A 123 -7.88 1.55 -5.83
CA SER A 123 -8.84 2.09 -6.79
C SER A 123 -8.93 1.21 -8.03
N ASP A 124 -10.11 1.20 -8.63
CA ASP A 124 -10.39 0.46 -9.85
C ASP A 124 -11.32 1.27 -10.76
N VAL A 125 -11.29 0.96 -12.03
CA VAL A 125 -12.22 1.51 -13.02
C VAL A 125 -13.11 0.37 -13.51
N ALA A 126 -14.37 0.42 -13.08
CA ALA A 126 -15.42 -0.52 -13.46
C ALA A 126 -16.30 0.08 -14.57
N GLY A 127 -17.31 -0.68 -15.01
CA GLY A 127 -18.26 -0.23 -16.02
C GLY A 127 -17.84 -0.58 -17.45
N THR A 128 -18.30 0.20 -18.39
CA THR A 128 -18.03 0.01 -19.83
C THR A 128 -17.09 1.11 -20.34
N GLU A 129 -16.44 0.89 -21.48
CA GLU A 129 -15.60 1.93 -22.11
C GLU A 129 -16.33 3.25 -22.36
N ARG A 130 -17.67 3.21 -22.52
CA ARG A 130 -18.51 4.40 -22.75
C ARG A 130 -19.00 5.05 -21.47
N GLN A 131 -19.00 4.32 -20.36
CA GLN A 131 -19.42 4.78 -19.04
C GLN A 131 -18.52 4.15 -17.98
N PRO A 132 -17.26 4.62 -17.89
CA PRO A 132 -16.35 4.16 -16.83
C PRO A 132 -16.85 4.71 -15.49
N VAL A 133 -16.84 3.83 -14.48
CA VAL A 133 -17.12 4.18 -13.08
C VAL A 133 -15.86 3.99 -12.29
N TYR A 134 -15.36 5.06 -11.75
CA TYR A 134 -14.23 5.04 -10.83
C TYR A 134 -14.71 4.60 -9.44
N ILE A 135 -14.00 3.65 -8.84
CA ILE A 135 -14.27 3.19 -7.48
C ILE A 135 -12.96 3.25 -6.71
N MET A 136 -12.99 3.91 -5.55
CA MET A 136 -11.85 4.00 -4.65
C MET A 136 -12.27 3.56 -3.24
N HIS A 137 -11.47 2.71 -2.64
CA HIS A 137 -11.58 2.27 -1.25
C HIS A 137 -10.36 2.77 -0.49
N ILE A 138 -10.61 3.44 0.61
CA ILE A 138 -9.56 3.91 1.51
C ILE A 138 -9.86 3.35 2.89
N GLU A 139 -8.87 2.77 3.55
CA GLU A 139 -8.94 2.43 4.96
C GLU A 139 -7.85 3.18 5.71
N GLY A 140 -8.20 3.67 6.87
CA GLY A 140 -7.28 4.47 7.65
C GLY A 140 -7.68 4.63 9.09
N TYR A 141 -6.91 5.45 9.78
CA TYR A 141 -7.08 5.72 11.19
C TYR A 141 -7.34 7.19 11.44
N SER A 142 -8.27 7.47 12.35
CA SER A 142 -8.53 8.80 12.83
C SER A 142 -8.98 8.79 14.29
N ASP A 143 -8.51 9.77 15.06
CA ASP A 143 -8.97 10.02 16.43
C ASP A 143 -10.14 11.00 16.49
N VAL A 144 -10.48 11.62 15.35
CA VAL A 144 -11.61 12.57 15.30
C VAL A 144 -12.93 11.83 15.10
N PRO A 145 -14.06 12.42 15.53
CA PRO A 145 -15.40 11.87 15.31
C PRO A 145 -15.68 11.63 13.83
N LEU A 146 -16.40 10.55 13.53
CA LEU A 146 -16.76 10.16 12.18
C LEU A 146 -17.51 11.27 11.42
N GLU A 147 -18.37 12.00 12.12
CA GLU A 147 -19.16 13.11 11.59
C GLU A 147 -18.29 14.24 11.06
N GLN A 148 -17.10 14.46 11.67
CA GLN A 148 -16.17 15.47 11.20
C GLN A 148 -15.53 15.05 9.88
N LEU A 149 -15.18 13.78 9.70
CA LEU A 149 -14.68 13.25 8.43
C LEU A 149 -15.76 13.30 7.35
N GLN A 150 -16.99 12.93 7.70
CA GLN A 150 -18.15 13.03 6.79
C GLN A 150 -18.37 14.47 6.33
N ALA A 151 -18.32 15.43 7.25
CA ALA A 151 -18.46 16.85 6.93
C ALA A 151 -17.34 17.37 6.02
N ALA A 152 -16.12 16.88 6.20
CA ALA A 152 -14.96 17.29 5.39
C ALA A 152 -15.09 16.86 3.92
N VAL A 153 -15.68 15.71 3.64
CA VAL A 153 -15.85 15.18 2.27
C VAL A 153 -17.22 15.51 1.66
N ALA A 154 -18.19 15.95 2.45
CA ALA A 154 -19.54 16.27 1.98
C ALA A 154 -19.56 17.25 0.78
N PRO A 155 -18.71 18.30 0.73
CA PRO A 155 -18.67 19.22 -0.43
C PRO A 155 -18.19 18.56 -1.72
N LEU A 156 -17.56 17.39 -1.65
CA LEU A 156 -17.04 16.65 -2.82
C LEU A 156 -18.08 15.73 -3.43
N ALA A 157 -19.12 15.41 -2.67
CA ALA A 157 -20.29 14.66 -3.15
C ALA A 157 -21.12 15.54 -4.08
N GLY A 158 -21.57 14.96 -5.19
CA GLY A 158 -22.35 15.66 -6.21
C GLY A 158 -21.71 15.51 -7.60
N GLU A 159 -22.38 16.00 -8.62
CA GLU A 159 -21.96 15.91 -10.04
C GLU A 159 -21.57 14.46 -10.46
N GLY A 160 -22.29 13.46 -9.93
CA GLY A 160 -22.04 12.04 -10.24
C GLY A 160 -20.96 11.39 -9.40
N VAL A 161 -20.49 12.02 -8.32
CA VAL A 161 -19.56 11.44 -7.34
C VAL A 161 -20.31 11.20 -6.02
N ASP A 162 -20.20 9.97 -5.50
CA ASP A 162 -20.67 9.59 -4.17
C ASP A 162 -19.47 9.31 -3.26
N VAL A 163 -19.50 9.85 -2.04
CA VAL A 163 -18.45 9.65 -1.04
C VAL A 163 -19.12 9.20 0.26
N GLN A 164 -18.76 7.99 0.69
CA GLN A 164 -19.27 7.38 1.91
C GLN A 164 -18.14 7.20 2.92
N VAL A 165 -18.37 7.64 4.16
CA VAL A 165 -17.44 7.47 5.28
C VAL A 165 -18.14 6.66 6.36
N SER A 166 -17.56 5.56 6.78
CA SER A 166 -18.11 4.64 7.77
C SER A 166 -17.05 4.15 8.75
N ALA A 167 -17.47 3.82 9.97
CA ALA A 167 -16.62 3.13 10.91
C ALA A 167 -16.34 1.70 10.43
N ILE A 168 -15.16 1.19 10.76
CA ILE A 168 -14.82 -0.23 10.61
C ILE A 168 -15.09 -0.88 11.97
N ASP A 169 -16.13 -1.72 12.03
CA ASP A 169 -16.39 -2.53 13.23
C ASP A 169 -15.32 -3.63 13.32
N THR A 170 -14.36 -3.45 14.21
CA THR A 170 -13.44 -4.52 14.59
C THR A 170 -14.17 -5.47 15.52
N LEU A 171 -14.70 -6.55 14.98
CA LEU A 171 -15.14 -7.67 15.81
C LEU A 171 -13.89 -8.29 16.45
N TYR A 172 -13.66 -7.97 17.71
CA TYR A 172 -12.72 -8.72 18.53
C TYR A 172 -13.33 -10.12 18.74
N GLY A 173 -12.80 -11.11 18.01
CA GLY A 173 -13.05 -12.52 18.23
C GLY A 173 -12.05 -13.09 19.21
#